data_35f7e6ff874fd96b08f7efcb98460408
#
_entry.id   35f7e6ff874fd96b08f7efcb98460408
#
_cell.length_a   1.000
_cell.length_b   1.000
_cell.length_c   1.000
_cell.angle_alpha   90.00
_cell.angle_beta   90.00
_cell.angle_gamma   90.00
#
_symmetry.space_group_name_H-M   'P 1'
#
loop_
_entity.id
_entity.type
_entity.pdbx_description
1 polymer ?
#
loop_
_entity_poly.entity_id
_entity_poly.type
_entity_poly.pdbx_seq_one_letter_code
_entity_poly.pdbx_strand_id
1 'polypeptide(L)'
;MKTYVLIALCASAAFAQPAVDWSQQKAEILQHYRDLVQIDTSPPGNETKAVEYLKKVLEAEGIPTKTFALDPNRANLVARLKGNGTKRPLLILAHTDVVGVQREKWPVDPFGAIMKDGYIWGRGSRDDKPILAANLMVMLLLKRSGVPLDRDVIFLAESGEEADVTGVGINFMVNQHFEDIDAEFSLTEGGGSNFDGKRVSVVNIGTAEKVPARVRLVANGTSGHGSVPRLDNALIHLGAAVEKVGRWETPLRLNDTTRTYFEKLATISPPDQAARYNSLLNPQRSAAAERYLAANEPGRYSMLRTSVVPTMMKAGVGPNVIPSEAEATLDIRALPDENIVQFYSEMQKVIGDPEVKIVPLPATRPFSPASSLDTEMYRILEQVSHKMYPGSTVLPTMSTGASDKAQLRNKGVQSYGIGPYSSQDDDANYGAHGDVERLAEPSLYNFVEFTWNVVTAAAASKK
;
A
#
# COMPACT_ATOMS: atom_id res chain seq x y z
N MET A 1 53.27 16.46 -45.41
CA MET A 1 52.18 16.97 -44.57
C MET A 1 51.72 15.85 -43.64
N LYS A 2 52.05 15.95 -42.36
CA LYS A 2 51.61 14.97 -41.33
C LYS A 2 50.41 15.57 -40.61
N THR A 3 49.22 14.99 -40.84
CA THR A 3 47.96 15.42 -40.19
C THR A 3 47.91 14.80 -38.81
N TYR A 4 47.98 15.61 -37.76
CA TYR A 4 47.74 15.21 -36.38
C TYR A 4 46.24 15.25 -36.11
N VAL A 5 45.63 14.11 -35.87
CA VAL A 5 44.26 14.00 -35.36
C VAL A 5 44.29 14.20 -33.84
N LEU A 6 43.77 15.31 -33.36
CA LEU A 6 43.53 15.56 -31.93
C LEU A 6 42.28 14.77 -31.52
N ILE A 7 42.46 13.69 -30.78
CA ILE A 7 41.35 13.00 -30.10
C ILE A 7 41.07 13.77 -28.80
N ALA A 8 40.00 14.56 -28.77
CA ALA A 8 39.51 15.15 -27.56
C ALA A 8 38.83 14.06 -26.70
N LEU A 9 39.50 13.61 -25.64
CA LEU A 9 38.86 12.82 -24.58
C LEU A 9 37.90 13.73 -23.84
N CYS A 10 36.59 13.65 -24.14
CA CYS A 10 35.53 14.14 -23.25
C CYS A 10 35.48 13.22 -22.03
N ALA A 11 36.16 13.62 -20.96
CA ALA A 11 35.95 13.03 -19.65
C ALA A 11 34.54 13.46 -19.20
N SER A 12 33.58 12.55 -19.31
CA SER A 12 32.29 12.68 -18.63
C SER A 12 32.53 12.63 -17.13
N ALA A 13 32.56 13.82 -16.49
CA ALA A 13 32.53 13.91 -15.04
C ALA A 13 31.19 13.36 -14.58
N ALA A 14 31.16 12.10 -14.18
CA ALA A 14 30.03 11.55 -13.43
C ALA A 14 30.02 12.30 -12.09
N PHE A 15 29.06 13.20 -11.89
CA PHE A 15 28.83 13.79 -10.58
C PHE A 15 28.45 12.65 -9.65
N ALA A 16 29.33 12.30 -8.74
CA ALA A 16 29.03 11.41 -7.64
C ALA A 16 27.91 12.07 -6.82
N GLN A 17 26.83 11.31 -6.52
CA GLN A 17 25.86 11.71 -5.52
C GLN A 17 26.60 12.15 -4.26
N PRO A 18 26.17 13.23 -3.55
CA PRO A 18 26.82 13.62 -2.31
C PRO A 18 26.87 12.43 -1.37
N ALA A 19 28.08 12.07 -0.96
CA ALA A 19 28.26 10.96 -0.03
C ALA A 19 27.68 11.36 1.32
N VAL A 20 26.59 10.71 1.73
CA VAL A 20 26.02 10.84 3.07
C VAL A 20 26.79 9.89 3.99
N ASP A 21 27.31 10.41 5.11
CA ASP A 21 27.85 9.56 6.17
C ASP A 21 26.68 9.02 7.02
N TRP A 22 26.20 7.85 6.63
CA TRP A 22 25.06 7.19 7.28
C TRP A 22 25.33 6.85 8.76
N SER A 23 26.58 6.71 9.17
CA SER A 23 26.91 6.46 10.58
C SER A 23 26.54 7.63 11.48
N GLN A 24 26.69 8.85 10.97
CA GLN A 24 26.33 10.09 11.67
C GLN A 24 24.84 10.39 11.65
N GLN A 25 24.08 9.82 10.69
CA GLN A 25 22.65 10.08 10.58
C GLN A 25 21.79 9.22 11.51
N LYS A 26 22.31 8.09 11.99
CA LYS A 26 21.54 7.09 12.76
C LYS A 26 20.83 7.67 13.98
N ALA A 27 21.51 8.52 14.74
CA ALA A 27 20.93 9.10 15.95
C ALA A 27 19.73 10.00 15.64
N GLU A 28 19.82 10.83 14.61
CA GLU A 28 18.74 11.73 14.18
C GLU A 28 17.57 10.95 13.56
N ILE A 29 17.87 9.96 12.71
CA ILE A 29 16.86 9.06 12.14
C ILE A 29 16.06 8.38 13.26
N LEU A 30 16.75 7.78 14.22
CA LEU A 30 16.12 7.09 15.35
C LEU A 30 15.30 8.05 16.22
N GLN A 31 15.81 9.25 16.46
CA GLN A 31 15.10 10.27 17.24
C GLN A 31 13.79 10.66 16.58
N HIS A 32 13.82 11.07 15.29
CA HIS A 32 12.61 11.47 14.58
C HIS A 32 11.60 10.33 14.48
N TYR A 33 12.06 9.11 14.21
CA TYR A 33 11.19 7.95 14.14
C TYR A 33 10.52 7.66 15.49
N ARG A 34 11.27 7.67 16.59
CA ARG A 34 10.70 7.43 17.93
C ARG A 34 9.74 8.53 18.35
N ASP A 35 10.07 9.79 18.09
CA ASP A 35 9.17 10.92 18.37
C ASP A 35 7.85 10.77 17.63
N LEU A 36 7.88 10.34 16.35
CA LEU A 36 6.67 10.08 15.56
C LEU A 36 5.86 8.90 16.10
N VAL A 37 6.50 7.79 16.50
CA VAL A 37 5.81 6.62 17.09
C VAL A 37 5.17 6.98 18.44
N GLN A 38 5.79 7.90 19.21
CA GLN A 38 5.26 8.35 20.50
C GLN A 38 4.02 9.26 20.38
N ILE A 39 3.77 9.81 19.20
CA ILE A 39 2.53 10.58 18.97
C ILE A 39 1.39 9.61 18.67
N ASP A 40 0.47 9.47 19.63
CA ASP A 40 -0.74 8.67 19.48
C ASP A 40 -1.71 9.37 18.51
N THR A 41 -1.83 8.79 17.32
CA THR A 41 -2.70 9.22 16.22
C THR A 41 -3.76 8.16 15.89
N SER A 42 -4.05 7.28 16.86
CA SER A 42 -5.13 6.30 16.74
C SER A 42 -6.52 6.96 16.81
N PRO A 43 -7.58 6.30 16.35
CA PRO A 43 -8.94 6.86 16.40
C PRO A 43 -9.32 7.36 17.80
N PRO A 44 -10.02 8.52 17.88
CA PRO A 44 -10.71 9.25 16.80
C PRO A 44 -9.82 10.11 15.90
N GLY A 45 -8.50 10.07 16.06
CA GLY A 45 -7.54 10.83 15.29
C GLY A 45 -7.00 12.06 16.05
N ASN A 46 -5.72 12.35 15.82
CA ASN A 46 -5.02 13.51 16.37
C ASN A 46 -3.76 13.81 15.54
N GLU A 47 -3.89 13.62 14.24
CA GLU A 47 -2.79 13.65 13.27
C GLU A 47 -2.14 15.03 13.19
N THR A 48 -2.89 16.09 13.56
CA THR A 48 -2.37 17.45 13.64
C THR A 48 -1.14 17.55 14.54
N LYS A 49 -1.02 16.75 15.60
CA LYS A 49 0.20 16.72 16.43
C LYS A 49 1.43 16.21 15.69
N ALA A 50 1.26 15.18 14.85
CA ALA A 50 2.36 14.69 14.01
C ALA A 50 2.73 15.73 12.95
N VAL A 51 1.74 16.39 12.36
CA VAL A 51 1.92 17.50 11.41
C VAL A 51 2.67 18.68 12.04
N GLU A 52 2.31 19.08 13.25
CA GLU A 52 3.00 20.16 13.99
C GLU A 52 4.46 19.81 14.29
N TYR A 53 4.72 18.56 14.68
CA TYR A 53 6.09 18.06 14.86
C TYR A 53 6.90 18.17 13.56
N LEU A 54 6.39 17.61 12.45
CA LEU A 54 7.03 17.63 11.15
C LEU A 54 7.26 19.07 10.65
N LYS A 55 6.26 19.92 10.78
CA LYS A 55 6.32 21.34 10.42
C LYS A 55 7.45 22.03 11.16
N LYS A 56 7.53 21.88 12.48
CA LYS A 56 8.58 22.48 13.32
C LYS A 56 9.98 22.06 12.85
N VAL A 57 10.18 20.78 12.56
CA VAL A 57 11.48 20.25 12.11
C VAL A 57 11.84 20.80 10.73
N LEU A 58 10.92 20.73 9.77
CA LEU A 58 11.15 21.19 8.39
C LEU A 58 11.40 22.70 8.31
N GLU A 59 10.60 23.51 9.02
CA GLU A 59 10.75 24.97 9.03
C GLU A 59 12.03 25.43 9.73
N ALA A 60 12.51 24.70 10.74
CA ALA A 60 13.80 24.96 11.38
C ALA A 60 14.97 24.83 10.40
N GLU A 61 14.87 23.97 9.39
CA GLU A 61 15.84 23.81 8.30
C GLU A 61 15.56 24.76 7.11
N GLY A 62 14.58 25.65 7.24
CA GLY A 62 14.20 26.58 6.17
C GLY A 62 13.54 25.88 4.97
N ILE A 63 12.83 24.77 5.20
CA ILE A 63 11.99 24.11 4.21
C ILE A 63 10.56 24.63 4.38
N PRO A 64 9.98 25.31 3.37
CA PRO A 64 8.65 25.88 3.49
C PRO A 64 7.59 24.79 3.55
N THR A 65 6.59 24.98 4.39
CA THR A 65 5.47 24.06 4.57
C THR A 65 4.12 24.75 4.34
N LYS A 66 3.12 23.95 3.95
CA LYS A 66 1.70 24.33 3.95
C LYS A 66 0.93 23.28 4.73
N THR A 67 -0.06 23.71 5.48
CA THR A 67 -0.95 22.81 6.23
C THR A 67 -2.37 22.94 5.70
N PHE A 68 -3.03 21.80 5.49
CA PHE A 68 -4.38 21.70 4.97
C PHE A 68 -5.21 20.82 5.92
N ALA A 69 -6.35 21.32 6.38
CA ALA A 69 -7.19 20.61 7.35
C ALA A 69 -8.67 20.81 7.03
N LEU A 70 -9.37 19.73 6.77
CA LEU A 70 -10.83 19.71 6.73
C LEU A 70 -11.39 19.55 8.15
N ASP A 71 -10.73 18.76 8.98
CA ASP A 71 -10.91 18.64 10.42
C ASP A 71 -9.66 19.21 11.13
N PRO A 72 -9.81 20.16 12.07
CA PRO A 72 -8.68 20.78 12.76
C PRO A 72 -7.75 19.79 13.48
N ASN A 73 -8.24 18.62 13.88
CA ASN A 73 -7.44 17.59 14.54
C ASN A 73 -6.73 16.65 13.53
N ARG A 74 -7.08 16.75 12.25
CA ARG A 74 -6.69 15.81 11.20
C ARG A 74 -6.08 16.54 10.01
N ALA A 75 -5.01 17.28 10.28
CA ALA A 75 -4.32 18.08 9.27
C ALA A 75 -3.39 17.24 8.39
N ASN A 76 -3.20 17.73 7.17
CA ASN A 76 -2.21 17.25 6.20
C ASN A 76 -1.11 18.31 6.07
N LEU A 77 0.14 17.90 5.84
CA LEU A 77 1.27 18.79 5.64
C LEU A 77 1.90 18.54 4.28
N VAL A 78 2.12 19.61 3.54
CA VAL A 78 2.90 19.61 2.29
C VAL A 78 4.17 20.41 2.52
N ALA A 79 5.34 19.79 2.27
CA ALA A 79 6.62 20.49 2.17
C ALA A 79 7.18 20.32 0.76
N ARG A 80 7.87 21.35 0.22
CA ARG A 80 8.36 21.31 -1.16
C ARG A 80 9.77 21.89 -1.25
N LEU A 81 10.69 21.09 -1.80
CA LEU A 81 11.98 21.53 -2.29
C LEU A 81 11.93 21.76 -3.78
N LYS A 82 12.30 22.95 -4.21
CA LYS A 82 12.24 23.35 -5.61
C LYS A 82 13.40 22.80 -6.42
N GLY A 83 13.09 22.23 -7.58
CA GLY A 83 14.03 21.91 -8.64
C GLY A 83 14.07 23.00 -9.73
N ASN A 84 14.81 22.73 -10.80
CA ASN A 84 14.93 23.63 -11.94
C ASN A 84 13.72 23.56 -12.91
N GLY A 85 12.77 22.65 -12.66
CA GLY A 85 11.53 22.49 -13.43
C GLY A 85 11.69 21.78 -14.77
N THR A 86 12.83 21.16 -15.06
CA THR A 86 13.03 20.41 -16.32
C THR A 86 12.25 19.10 -16.36
N LYS A 87 11.87 18.56 -15.19
CA LYS A 87 11.00 17.39 -15.04
C LYS A 87 9.82 17.71 -14.14
N ARG A 88 8.72 16.96 -14.31
CA ARG A 88 7.56 17.05 -13.41
C ARG A 88 7.96 16.58 -11.99
N PRO A 89 7.27 17.07 -10.94
CA PRO A 89 7.61 16.76 -9.55
C PRO A 89 7.63 15.27 -9.21
N LEU A 90 8.33 14.94 -8.12
CA LEU A 90 8.25 13.68 -7.40
C LEU A 90 7.56 13.91 -6.06
N LEU A 91 6.53 13.12 -5.76
CA LEU A 91 5.83 13.11 -4.48
C LEU A 91 6.34 11.94 -3.62
N ILE A 92 6.75 12.22 -2.40
CA ILE A 92 6.98 11.22 -1.36
C ILE A 92 5.87 11.39 -0.33
N LEU A 93 5.10 10.32 -0.09
CA LEU A 93 3.87 10.33 0.69
C LEU A 93 3.98 9.35 1.84
N ALA A 94 3.42 9.71 3.01
CA ALA A 94 3.20 8.81 4.13
C ALA A 94 1.99 9.27 4.94
N HIS A 95 1.24 8.31 5.50
CA HIS A 95 0.15 8.68 6.40
C HIS A 95 0.63 8.82 7.84
N THR A 96 -0.10 9.64 8.61
CA THR A 96 0.25 10.01 9.99
C THR A 96 -0.58 9.27 11.02
N ASP A 97 -1.77 8.80 10.65
CA ASP A 97 -2.66 8.04 11.52
C ASP A 97 -2.20 6.59 11.69
N VAL A 98 -2.77 5.92 12.67
CA VAL A 98 -2.54 4.51 12.95
C VAL A 98 -3.85 3.87 13.42
N VAL A 99 -4.02 2.56 13.23
CA VAL A 99 -5.16 1.82 13.77
C VAL A 99 -5.15 1.78 15.30
N GLY A 100 -6.31 1.54 15.90
CA GLY A 100 -6.48 1.43 17.35
C GLY A 100 -5.67 0.30 17.99
N VAL A 101 -5.53 0.36 19.31
CA VAL A 101 -4.79 -0.63 20.11
C VAL A 101 -5.67 -1.21 21.22
N GLN A 102 -5.44 -2.49 21.52
CA GLN A 102 -5.94 -3.15 22.74
C GLN A 102 -4.76 -3.21 23.73
N ARG A 103 -4.63 -2.18 24.59
CA ARG A 103 -3.44 -1.98 25.45
C ARG A 103 -3.09 -3.19 26.30
N GLU A 104 -4.09 -3.96 26.72
CA GLU A 104 -3.92 -5.17 27.53
C GLU A 104 -3.21 -6.32 26.81
N LYS A 105 -3.14 -6.27 25.49
CA LYS A 105 -2.42 -7.27 24.68
C LYS A 105 -0.96 -6.88 24.40
N TRP A 106 -0.57 -5.65 24.72
CA TRP A 106 0.77 -5.18 24.44
C TRP A 106 1.73 -5.49 25.59
N PRO A 107 2.92 -6.09 25.32
CA PRO A 107 3.92 -6.36 26.35
C PRO A 107 4.69 -5.10 26.79
N VAL A 108 4.50 -3.99 26.08
CA VAL A 108 5.10 -2.67 26.31
C VAL A 108 4.06 -1.58 26.03
N ASP A 109 4.35 -0.33 26.39
CA ASP A 109 3.47 0.79 25.96
C ASP A 109 3.44 0.88 24.44
N PRO A 110 2.28 0.76 23.77
CA PRO A 110 2.16 0.82 22.32
C PRO A 110 2.60 2.16 21.70
N PHE A 111 2.65 3.23 22.49
CA PHE A 111 3.14 4.54 22.07
C PHE A 111 4.43 4.95 22.81
N GLY A 112 5.16 3.97 23.38
CA GLY A 112 6.43 4.21 24.08
C GLY A 112 7.65 4.24 23.16
N ALA A 113 7.56 3.80 21.92
CA ALA A 113 8.71 3.58 21.02
C ALA A 113 9.85 2.83 21.71
N ILE A 114 9.51 1.72 22.35
CA ILE A 114 10.41 0.99 23.26
C ILE A 114 11.47 0.23 22.47
N MET A 115 12.74 0.53 22.76
CA MET A 115 13.88 -0.21 22.22
C MET A 115 14.07 -1.49 23.03
N LYS A 116 13.90 -2.64 22.38
CA LYS A 116 14.07 -3.96 23.02
C LYS A 116 14.52 -5.00 22.01
N ASP A 117 15.54 -5.77 22.33
CA ASP A 117 16.06 -6.89 21.54
C ASP A 117 16.41 -6.52 20.06
N GLY A 118 16.91 -5.29 19.83
CA GLY A 118 17.25 -4.78 18.49
C GLY A 118 16.06 -4.32 17.66
N TYR A 119 14.88 -4.17 18.29
CA TYR A 119 13.65 -3.69 17.65
C TYR A 119 13.13 -2.43 18.35
N ILE A 120 12.41 -1.63 17.59
CA ILE A 120 11.57 -0.54 18.07
C ILE A 120 10.13 -1.06 18.10
N TRP A 121 9.55 -1.14 19.29
CA TRP A 121 8.19 -1.62 19.54
C TRP A 121 7.26 -0.44 19.67
N GLY A 122 6.16 -0.47 18.93
CA GLY A 122 5.11 0.54 19.02
C GLY A 122 4.09 0.42 17.90
N ARG A 123 2.88 0.90 18.11
CA ARG A 123 1.86 1.02 17.07
C ARG A 123 2.32 2.06 16.03
N GLY A 124 2.20 1.73 14.75
CA GLY A 124 2.73 2.53 13.66
C GLY A 124 4.22 2.31 13.41
N SER A 125 4.88 1.39 14.15
CA SER A 125 6.30 1.11 13.93
C SER A 125 6.59 0.45 12.58
N ARG A 126 5.57 -0.05 11.89
CA ARG A 126 5.69 -0.55 10.51
C ARG A 126 4.77 0.19 9.55
N ASP A 127 3.63 0.67 10.04
CA ASP A 127 2.55 1.25 9.27
C ASP A 127 2.04 2.55 9.94
N ASP A 128 2.46 3.76 9.51
CA ASP A 128 3.41 4.05 8.40
C ASP A 128 4.55 5.00 8.86
N LYS A 129 4.86 5.04 10.17
CA LYS A 129 5.87 5.96 10.74
C LYS A 129 7.30 5.76 10.19
N PRO A 130 7.74 4.57 9.71
CA PRO A 130 9.05 4.42 9.08
C PRO A 130 9.15 5.20 7.77
N ILE A 131 8.10 5.21 6.95
CA ILE A 131 8.06 5.95 5.69
C ILE A 131 7.99 7.45 5.99
N LEU A 132 7.20 7.84 6.98
CA LEU A 132 7.11 9.22 7.44
C LEU A 132 8.48 9.76 7.89
N ALA A 133 9.22 8.99 8.72
CA ALA A 133 10.57 9.34 9.17
C ALA A 133 11.58 9.35 8.02
N ALA A 134 11.49 8.39 7.09
CA ALA A 134 12.36 8.34 5.92
C ALA A 134 12.15 9.56 5.01
N ASN A 135 10.89 9.90 4.73
CA ASN A 135 10.54 11.06 3.93
C ASN A 135 11.02 12.38 4.57
N LEU A 136 10.84 12.53 5.90
CA LEU A 136 11.38 13.66 6.65
C LEU A 136 12.90 13.77 6.48
N MET A 137 13.64 12.68 6.77
CA MET A 137 15.10 12.65 6.65
C MET A 137 15.59 12.94 5.24
N VAL A 138 14.91 12.44 4.21
CA VAL A 138 15.24 12.73 2.81
C VAL A 138 15.11 14.23 2.53
N MET A 139 14.04 14.88 2.98
CA MET A 139 13.87 16.34 2.83
C MET A 139 14.98 17.12 3.53
N LEU A 140 15.33 16.73 4.77
CA LEU A 140 16.43 17.38 5.54
C LEU A 140 17.77 17.21 4.82
N LEU A 141 18.10 15.99 4.40
CA LEU A 141 19.35 15.67 3.72
C LEU A 141 19.47 16.37 2.36
N LEU A 142 18.41 16.44 1.56
CA LEU A 142 18.40 17.21 0.30
C LEU A 142 18.67 18.69 0.55
N LYS A 143 18.03 19.26 1.56
CA LYS A 143 18.24 20.68 1.92
C LYS A 143 19.66 20.95 2.37
N ARG A 144 20.19 20.14 3.28
CA ARG A 144 21.53 20.29 3.86
C ARG A 144 22.64 20.07 2.84
N SER A 145 22.48 19.08 1.96
CA SER A 145 23.47 18.76 0.92
C SER A 145 23.49 19.76 -0.24
N GLY A 146 22.42 20.54 -0.42
CA GLY A 146 22.30 21.51 -1.50
C GLY A 146 22.34 20.87 -2.90
N VAL A 147 21.96 19.60 -3.03
CA VAL A 147 21.91 18.88 -4.31
C VAL A 147 21.04 19.63 -5.29
N PRO A 148 21.55 20.01 -6.48
CA PRO A 148 20.71 20.57 -7.54
C PRO A 148 19.67 19.55 -8.00
N LEU A 149 18.42 19.96 -8.14
CA LEU A 149 17.30 19.09 -8.50
C LEU A 149 16.75 19.46 -9.88
N ASP A 150 16.44 18.43 -10.69
CA ASP A 150 15.77 18.59 -11.99
C ASP A 150 14.24 18.70 -11.85
N ARG A 151 13.71 18.20 -10.74
CA ARG A 151 12.29 18.22 -10.39
C ARG A 151 12.08 18.66 -8.95
N ASP A 152 10.93 19.25 -8.68
CA ASP A 152 10.53 19.48 -7.28
C ASP A 152 10.41 18.15 -6.57
N VAL A 153 10.82 18.10 -5.29
CA VAL A 153 10.51 17.00 -4.38
C VAL A 153 9.46 17.51 -3.39
N ILE A 154 8.31 16.85 -3.39
CA ILE A 154 7.16 17.19 -2.55
C ILE A 154 7.02 16.10 -1.50
N PHE A 155 6.95 16.49 -0.23
CA PHE A 155 6.60 15.59 0.87
C PHE A 155 5.17 15.89 1.31
N LEU A 156 4.29 14.89 1.24
CA LEU A 156 2.96 14.92 1.81
C LEU A 156 2.93 13.99 3.02
N ALA A 157 2.68 14.53 4.20
CA ALA A 157 2.28 13.78 5.38
C ALA A 157 0.78 13.95 5.53
N GLU A 158 0.03 12.88 5.33
CA GLU A 158 -1.43 12.92 5.28
C GLU A 158 -2.09 12.27 6.49
N SER A 159 -3.38 12.49 6.65
CA SER A 159 -4.21 11.95 7.72
C SER A 159 -5.31 11.06 7.18
N GLY A 160 -5.76 10.07 7.98
CA GLY A 160 -7.00 9.34 7.73
C GLY A 160 -6.92 8.25 6.68
N GLU A 161 -5.76 7.66 6.41
CA GLU A 161 -5.64 6.48 5.54
C GLU A 161 -6.32 5.26 6.17
N GLU A 162 -6.02 4.98 7.43
CA GLU A 162 -6.41 3.78 8.17
C GLU A 162 -7.88 3.76 8.63
N ALA A 163 -8.42 4.91 8.92
CA ALA A 163 -9.72 5.00 9.60
C ALA A 163 -10.92 4.92 8.66
N ASP A 164 -10.73 4.65 7.36
CA ASP A 164 -11.80 4.69 6.33
C ASP A 164 -12.60 6.02 6.37
N VAL A 165 -12.01 7.06 6.98
CA VAL A 165 -12.60 8.40 7.09
C VAL A 165 -12.42 9.10 5.76
N THR A 166 -13.34 8.85 4.88
CA THR A 166 -13.35 9.51 3.57
C THR A 166 -13.40 11.01 3.76
N GLY A 167 -12.46 11.72 3.14
CA GLY A 167 -12.53 13.15 2.97
C GLY A 167 -11.52 14.01 3.73
N VAL A 168 -10.70 13.49 4.65
CA VAL A 168 -9.74 14.32 5.41
C VAL A 168 -8.29 14.24 4.90
N GLY A 169 -7.87 13.11 4.31
CA GLY A 169 -6.52 12.87 3.79
C GLY A 169 -6.46 13.02 2.28
N ILE A 170 -6.00 11.94 1.60
CA ILE A 170 -5.75 11.98 0.16
C ILE A 170 -6.96 12.41 -0.66
N ASN A 171 -8.19 12.03 -0.27
CA ASN A 171 -9.40 12.46 -0.97
C ASN A 171 -9.58 13.99 -0.92
N PHE A 172 -9.31 14.61 0.24
CA PHE A 172 -9.32 16.06 0.37
C PHE A 172 -8.23 16.70 -0.48
N MET A 173 -7.01 16.18 -0.41
CA MET A 173 -5.87 16.70 -1.16
C MET A 173 -6.08 16.59 -2.68
N VAL A 174 -6.51 15.45 -3.20
CA VAL A 174 -6.71 15.28 -4.66
C VAL A 174 -7.92 16.02 -5.21
N ASN A 175 -8.91 16.34 -4.38
CA ASN A 175 -10.13 17.01 -4.83
C ASN A 175 -10.05 18.53 -4.69
N GLN A 176 -9.33 19.07 -3.70
CA GLN A 176 -9.32 20.49 -3.39
C GLN A 176 -7.93 21.15 -3.46
N HIS A 177 -6.85 20.36 -3.37
CA HIS A 177 -5.46 20.85 -3.28
C HIS A 177 -4.51 20.06 -4.18
N PHE A 178 -5.01 19.51 -5.30
CA PHE A 178 -4.19 18.66 -6.16
C PHE A 178 -2.97 19.39 -6.72
N GLU A 179 -3.06 20.67 -6.99
CA GLU A 179 -1.95 21.52 -7.47
C GLU A 179 -0.76 21.55 -6.52
N ASP A 180 -1.00 21.37 -5.22
CA ASP A 180 0.07 21.33 -4.21
C ASP A 180 0.80 19.98 -4.18
N ILE A 181 0.20 18.92 -4.73
CA ILE A 181 0.75 17.55 -4.71
C ILE A 181 0.88 16.92 -6.10
N ASP A 182 0.52 17.63 -7.19
CA ASP A 182 0.65 17.09 -8.55
C ASP A 182 2.09 16.70 -8.85
N ALA A 183 2.27 15.48 -9.33
CA ALA A 183 3.57 14.90 -9.59
C ALA A 183 3.52 13.92 -10.77
N GLU A 184 4.69 13.60 -11.33
CA GLU A 184 4.84 12.53 -12.31
C GLU A 184 4.79 11.16 -11.65
N PHE A 185 5.54 11.05 -10.54
CA PHE A 185 5.68 9.84 -9.75
C PHE A 185 5.35 10.10 -8.29
N SER A 186 4.86 9.06 -7.61
CA SER A 186 4.83 9.05 -6.15
C SER A 186 5.45 7.78 -5.56
N LEU A 187 6.06 7.93 -4.39
CA LEU A 187 6.57 6.86 -3.55
C LEU A 187 5.83 6.88 -2.21
N THR A 188 5.32 5.74 -1.79
CA THR A 188 4.59 5.58 -0.52
C THR A 188 4.63 4.12 -0.07
N GLU A 189 3.78 3.73 0.86
CA GLU A 189 3.62 2.39 1.41
C GLU A 189 3.20 1.31 0.39
N GLY A 190 3.15 0.06 0.85
CA GLY A 190 2.64 -1.10 0.09
C GLY A 190 3.69 -1.78 -0.77
N GLY A 191 4.95 -1.59 -0.45
CA GLY A 191 6.11 -2.38 -0.86
C GLY A 191 6.83 -2.96 0.34
N GLY A 192 8.11 -3.27 0.20
CA GLY A 192 8.97 -3.77 1.27
C GLY A 192 9.95 -4.82 0.77
N SER A 193 10.78 -5.33 1.66
CA SER A 193 11.82 -6.27 1.26
C SER A 193 11.88 -7.46 2.21
N ASN A 194 12.12 -8.65 1.67
CA ASN A 194 12.20 -9.88 2.46
C ASN A 194 13.66 -10.11 2.91
N PHE A 195 13.86 -10.16 4.21
CA PHE A 195 15.12 -10.47 4.85
C PHE A 195 15.15 -11.93 5.32
N ASP A 196 16.12 -12.71 4.85
CA ASP A 196 16.24 -14.14 5.13
C ASP A 196 17.08 -14.46 6.40
N GLY A 197 17.39 -13.44 7.20
CA GLY A 197 18.27 -13.53 8.38
C GLY A 197 19.73 -13.22 8.07
N LYS A 198 20.11 -13.09 6.79
CA LYS A 198 21.48 -12.79 6.35
C LYS A 198 21.52 -11.60 5.37
N ARG A 199 20.57 -11.56 4.45
CA ARG A 199 20.50 -10.54 3.39
C ARG A 199 19.04 -10.28 2.98
N VAL A 200 18.83 -9.16 2.30
CA VAL A 200 17.60 -8.93 1.55
C VAL A 200 17.64 -9.79 0.28
N SER A 201 16.72 -10.72 0.15
CA SER A 201 16.62 -11.68 -0.96
C SER A 201 15.61 -11.26 -2.03
N VAL A 202 14.55 -10.58 -1.63
CA VAL A 202 13.49 -10.08 -2.51
C VAL A 202 13.17 -8.63 -2.15
N VAL A 203 13.00 -7.78 -3.16
CA VAL A 203 12.45 -6.43 -3.02
C VAL A 203 11.11 -6.37 -3.72
N ASN A 204 10.05 -6.09 -2.97
CA ASN A 204 8.69 -5.96 -3.48
C ASN A 204 8.39 -4.49 -3.76
N ILE A 205 8.05 -4.17 -5.01
CA ILE A 205 7.61 -2.83 -5.42
C ILE A 205 6.11 -2.88 -5.68
N GLY A 206 5.33 -2.18 -4.87
CA GLY A 206 3.88 -2.08 -5.05
C GLY A 206 3.53 -1.28 -6.30
N THR A 207 2.94 -1.93 -7.30
CA THR A 207 2.57 -1.29 -8.58
C THR A 207 1.07 -1.31 -8.85
N ALA A 208 0.34 -2.19 -8.17
CA ALA A 208 -1.11 -2.34 -8.30
C ALA A 208 -1.76 -2.65 -6.95
N GLU A 209 -3.07 -2.49 -6.89
CA GLU A 209 -3.89 -2.80 -5.71
C GLU A 209 -5.25 -3.28 -6.14
N LYS A 210 -5.86 -4.13 -5.31
CA LYS A 210 -7.28 -4.47 -5.48
C LYS A 210 -8.16 -3.34 -4.93
N VAL A 211 -9.37 -3.23 -5.48
CA VAL A 211 -10.30 -2.17 -5.14
C VAL A 211 -11.43 -2.73 -4.27
N PRO A 212 -11.67 -2.16 -3.08
CA PRO A 212 -12.83 -2.54 -2.26
C PRO A 212 -14.13 -2.16 -2.97
N ALA A 213 -14.95 -3.16 -3.30
CA ALA A 213 -16.24 -3.01 -3.97
C ALA A 213 -17.31 -3.76 -3.17
N ARG A 214 -17.45 -3.41 -1.89
CA ARG A 214 -18.33 -4.09 -0.93
C ARG A 214 -19.80 -3.95 -1.31
N VAL A 215 -20.58 -4.99 -1.06
CA VAL A 215 -22.04 -4.98 -1.30
C VAL A 215 -22.77 -5.60 -0.13
N ARG A 216 -24.07 -5.29 0.00
CA ARG A 216 -25.01 -6.09 0.74
C ARG A 216 -25.85 -6.94 -0.21
N LEU A 217 -26.06 -8.19 0.13
CA LEU A 217 -27.15 -8.98 -0.39
C LEU A 217 -28.37 -8.75 0.50
N VAL A 218 -29.47 -8.33 -0.08
CA VAL A 218 -30.73 -8.11 0.63
C VAL A 218 -31.76 -9.07 0.05
N ALA A 219 -32.17 -10.05 0.86
CA ALA A 219 -33.17 -11.03 0.49
C ALA A 219 -34.53 -10.65 1.12
N ASN A 220 -35.57 -10.66 0.32
CA ASN A 220 -36.95 -10.47 0.77
C ASN A 220 -37.72 -11.81 0.82
N GLY A 221 -38.79 -11.81 1.58
CA GLY A 221 -39.71 -12.96 1.68
C GLY A 221 -40.96 -12.62 2.48
N THR A 222 -41.86 -13.57 2.54
CA THR A 222 -43.12 -13.40 3.28
C THR A 222 -42.94 -13.72 4.76
N SER A 223 -43.14 -12.71 5.63
CA SER A 223 -43.11 -12.89 7.08
C SER A 223 -44.26 -13.75 7.61
N GLY A 224 -44.07 -14.36 8.79
CA GLY A 224 -45.11 -15.18 9.39
C GLY A 224 -44.70 -15.88 10.66
N HIS A 225 -45.61 -16.71 11.19
CA HIS A 225 -45.36 -17.52 12.37
C HIS A 225 -44.53 -18.75 12.01
N GLY A 226 -43.45 -19.04 12.74
CA GLY A 226 -42.49 -20.11 12.46
C GLY A 226 -43.10 -21.52 12.44
N SER A 227 -44.28 -21.75 13.08
CA SER A 227 -45.03 -23.02 13.00
C SER A 227 -45.76 -23.22 11.68
N VAL A 228 -45.82 -22.19 10.81
CA VAL A 228 -46.45 -22.28 9.47
C VAL A 228 -45.37 -22.11 8.43
N PRO A 229 -44.78 -23.22 7.93
CA PRO A 229 -43.69 -23.16 6.97
C PRO A 229 -44.05 -22.40 5.69
N ARG A 230 -43.17 -21.47 5.28
CA ARG A 230 -43.29 -20.70 4.04
C ARG A 230 -42.11 -21.04 3.13
N LEU A 231 -42.37 -21.33 1.87
CA LEU A 231 -41.33 -21.55 0.87
C LEU A 231 -40.63 -20.23 0.50
N ASP A 232 -41.42 -19.15 0.46
CA ASP A 232 -40.95 -17.78 0.29
C ASP A 232 -40.46 -17.24 1.66
N ASN A 233 -39.22 -17.53 1.98
CA ASN A 233 -38.57 -17.18 3.28
C ASN A 233 -37.25 -16.51 3.02
N ALA A 234 -37.10 -15.25 3.49
CA ALA A 234 -35.90 -14.42 3.29
C ALA A 234 -34.60 -15.10 3.77
N LEU A 235 -34.66 -15.91 4.84
CA LEU A 235 -33.50 -16.65 5.34
C LEU A 235 -33.07 -17.76 4.39
N ILE A 236 -34.01 -18.43 3.74
CA ILE A 236 -33.72 -19.49 2.76
C ILE A 236 -33.10 -18.85 1.52
N HIS A 237 -33.71 -17.79 0.99
CA HIS A 237 -33.20 -17.04 -0.15
C HIS A 237 -31.75 -16.53 0.11
N LEU A 238 -31.52 -15.87 1.27
CA LEU A 238 -30.22 -15.37 1.62
C LEU A 238 -29.17 -16.49 1.77
N GLY A 239 -29.51 -17.56 2.50
CA GLY A 239 -28.58 -18.68 2.74
C GLY A 239 -28.13 -19.33 1.44
N ALA A 240 -29.07 -19.57 0.50
CA ALA A 240 -28.75 -20.11 -0.81
C ALA A 240 -27.90 -19.16 -1.67
N ALA A 241 -28.16 -17.86 -1.60
CA ALA A 241 -27.37 -16.85 -2.31
C ALA A 241 -25.93 -16.79 -1.77
N VAL A 242 -25.75 -16.72 -0.45
CA VAL A 242 -24.43 -16.67 0.19
C VAL A 242 -23.61 -17.93 -0.11
N GLU A 243 -24.23 -19.10 -0.08
CA GLU A 243 -23.56 -20.37 -0.44
C GLU A 243 -23.05 -20.34 -1.89
N LYS A 244 -23.90 -19.93 -2.84
CA LYS A 244 -23.54 -19.85 -4.26
C LYS A 244 -22.39 -18.86 -4.51
N VAL A 245 -22.48 -17.64 -3.98
CA VAL A 245 -21.43 -16.61 -4.20
C VAL A 245 -20.15 -16.93 -3.45
N GLY A 246 -20.23 -17.55 -2.26
CA GLY A 246 -19.08 -17.97 -1.48
C GLY A 246 -18.28 -19.11 -2.13
N ARG A 247 -18.92 -19.90 -3.00
CA ARG A 247 -18.30 -20.96 -3.80
C ARG A 247 -18.01 -20.55 -5.24
N TRP A 248 -18.38 -19.34 -5.63
CA TRP A 248 -18.17 -18.89 -7.00
C TRP A 248 -16.68 -18.69 -7.29
N GLU A 249 -16.12 -19.53 -8.15
CA GLU A 249 -14.79 -19.37 -8.70
C GLU A 249 -14.83 -18.31 -9.81
N THR A 250 -14.54 -17.07 -9.45
CA THR A 250 -14.42 -15.98 -10.41
C THR A 250 -13.25 -16.24 -11.39
N PRO A 251 -13.31 -15.73 -12.64
CA PRO A 251 -12.28 -16.01 -13.64
C PRO A 251 -10.88 -15.56 -13.22
N LEU A 252 -9.86 -16.41 -13.49
CA LEU A 252 -8.46 -16.01 -13.39
C LEU A 252 -8.14 -14.95 -14.44
N ARG A 253 -7.55 -13.84 -14.00
CA ARG A 253 -7.06 -12.77 -14.87
C ARG A 253 -5.74 -12.25 -14.34
N LEU A 254 -4.72 -12.25 -15.20
CA LEU A 254 -3.41 -11.67 -14.89
C LEU A 254 -3.28 -10.31 -15.61
N ASN A 255 -2.94 -9.28 -14.87
CA ASN A 255 -2.45 -8.02 -15.42
C ASN A 255 -0.91 -8.05 -15.54
N ASP A 256 -0.29 -7.00 -16.07
CA ASP A 256 1.17 -6.95 -16.26
C ASP A 256 1.93 -7.11 -14.94
N THR A 257 1.44 -6.52 -13.85
CA THR A 257 2.02 -6.69 -12.52
C THR A 257 2.05 -8.15 -12.08
N THR A 258 0.87 -8.80 -12.07
CA THR A 258 0.75 -10.17 -11.55
C THR A 258 1.40 -11.20 -12.47
N ARG A 259 1.39 -10.97 -13.78
CA ARG A 259 2.12 -11.79 -14.74
C ARG A 259 3.63 -11.73 -14.46
N THR A 260 4.21 -10.52 -14.44
CA THR A 260 5.63 -10.32 -14.18
C THR A 260 6.03 -10.82 -12.80
N TYR A 261 5.15 -10.64 -11.80
CA TYR A 261 5.35 -11.20 -10.45
C TYR A 261 5.55 -12.71 -10.49
N PHE A 262 4.64 -13.47 -11.09
CA PHE A 262 4.74 -14.93 -11.12
C PHE A 262 5.88 -15.43 -12.02
N GLU A 263 6.16 -14.75 -13.13
CA GLU A 263 7.33 -15.04 -13.98
C GLU A 263 8.65 -14.92 -13.18
N LYS A 264 8.87 -13.78 -12.52
CA LYS A 264 10.09 -13.54 -11.73
C LYS A 264 10.12 -14.44 -10.48
N LEU A 265 9.00 -14.65 -9.78
CA LEU A 265 8.92 -15.51 -8.61
C LEU A 265 9.32 -16.96 -8.95
N ALA A 266 8.89 -17.47 -10.10
CA ALA A 266 9.27 -18.80 -10.56
C ALA A 266 10.79 -18.96 -10.70
N THR A 267 11.52 -17.91 -11.10
CA THR A 267 13.00 -18.00 -11.30
C THR A 267 13.77 -18.20 -9.99
N ILE A 268 13.19 -17.84 -8.85
CA ILE A 268 13.83 -17.91 -7.53
C ILE A 268 13.22 -18.99 -6.61
N SER A 269 12.24 -19.72 -7.13
CA SER A 269 11.52 -20.75 -6.39
C SER A 269 12.10 -22.16 -6.63
N PRO A 270 11.92 -23.11 -5.68
CA PRO A 270 12.20 -24.51 -5.92
C PRO A 270 11.48 -25.05 -7.17
N PRO A 271 12.01 -26.09 -7.84
CA PRO A 271 11.50 -26.57 -9.15
C PRO A 271 10.00 -26.87 -9.19
N ASP A 272 9.45 -27.47 -8.14
CA ASP A 272 8.02 -27.80 -8.05
C ASP A 272 7.13 -26.56 -7.90
N GLN A 273 7.59 -25.58 -7.13
CA GLN A 273 6.91 -24.29 -6.99
C GLN A 273 7.03 -23.45 -8.27
N ALA A 274 8.22 -23.44 -8.88
CA ALA A 274 8.46 -22.76 -10.15
C ALA A 274 7.54 -23.31 -11.26
N ALA A 275 7.41 -24.63 -11.36
CA ALA A 275 6.51 -25.27 -12.32
C ALA A 275 5.03 -24.87 -12.07
N ARG A 276 4.64 -24.74 -10.80
CA ARG A 276 3.30 -24.32 -10.38
C ARG A 276 3.04 -22.86 -10.79
N TYR A 277 3.94 -21.93 -10.47
CA TYR A 277 3.78 -20.53 -10.83
C TYR A 277 3.77 -20.31 -12.35
N ASN A 278 4.65 -20.98 -13.08
CA ASN A 278 4.66 -20.97 -14.54
C ASN A 278 3.35 -21.49 -15.16
N SER A 279 2.68 -22.47 -14.51
CA SER A 279 1.40 -22.97 -15.02
C SER A 279 0.27 -21.95 -14.94
N LEU A 280 0.31 -20.99 -14.01
CA LEU A 280 -0.65 -19.88 -13.91
C LEU A 280 -0.62 -18.95 -15.13
N LEU A 281 0.51 -18.87 -15.82
CA LEU A 281 0.67 -18.04 -17.02
C LEU A 281 -0.07 -18.59 -18.24
N ASN A 282 -0.54 -19.83 -18.16
CA ASN A 282 -1.31 -20.50 -19.21
C ASN A 282 -2.68 -20.95 -18.65
N PRO A 283 -3.79 -20.29 -19.05
CA PRO A 283 -5.14 -20.63 -18.56
C PRO A 283 -5.53 -22.08 -18.73
N GLN A 284 -4.99 -22.79 -19.74
CA GLN A 284 -5.28 -24.20 -20.00
C GLN A 284 -4.60 -25.15 -19.00
N ARG A 285 -3.60 -24.66 -18.22
CA ARG A 285 -2.81 -25.44 -17.27
C ARG A 285 -2.92 -24.94 -15.84
N SER A 286 -3.62 -23.83 -15.60
CA SER A 286 -3.66 -23.12 -14.31
C SER A 286 -4.46 -23.82 -13.22
N ALA A 287 -5.48 -24.62 -13.57
CA ALA A 287 -6.47 -25.13 -12.62
C ALA A 287 -5.89 -25.90 -11.41
N ALA A 288 -4.84 -26.70 -11.60
CA ALA A 288 -4.18 -27.39 -10.49
C ALA A 288 -3.40 -26.44 -9.59
N ALA A 289 -2.73 -25.44 -10.17
CA ALA A 289 -2.02 -24.41 -9.44
C ALA A 289 -2.97 -23.50 -8.66
N GLU A 290 -4.08 -23.09 -9.27
CA GLU A 290 -5.12 -22.28 -8.60
C GLU A 290 -5.68 -22.99 -7.36
N ARG A 291 -6.03 -24.29 -7.46
CA ARG A 291 -6.49 -25.07 -6.29
C ARG A 291 -5.42 -25.16 -5.20
N TYR A 292 -4.14 -25.31 -5.59
CA TYR A 292 -3.06 -25.35 -4.63
C TYR A 292 -2.90 -24.00 -3.91
N LEU A 293 -2.90 -22.89 -4.66
CA LEU A 293 -2.78 -21.55 -4.08
C LEU A 293 -3.98 -21.23 -3.19
N ALA A 294 -5.18 -21.60 -3.57
CA ALA A 294 -6.37 -21.42 -2.75
C ALA A 294 -6.24 -22.06 -1.35
N ALA A 295 -5.62 -23.25 -1.31
CA ALA A 295 -5.47 -24.01 -0.06
C ALA A 295 -4.23 -23.62 0.76
N ASN A 296 -3.13 -23.20 0.12
CA ASN A 296 -1.83 -23.08 0.77
C ASN A 296 -1.23 -21.66 0.71
N GLU A 297 -1.66 -20.84 -0.25
CA GLU A 297 -1.13 -19.49 -0.51
C GLU A 297 -2.27 -18.50 -0.80
N PRO A 298 -3.23 -18.29 0.12
CA PRO A 298 -4.47 -17.55 -0.16
C PRO A 298 -4.24 -16.10 -0.57
N GLY A 299 -3.17 -15.46 -0.10
CA GLY A 299 -2.78 -14.12 -0.56
C GLY A 299 -2.44 -14.09 -2.06
N ARG A 300 -1.63 -15.06 -2.54
CA ARG A 300 -1.31 -15.18 -3.96
C ARG A 300 -2.53 -15.60 -4.80
N TYR A 301 -3.37 -16.48 -4.24
CA TYR A 301 -4.64 -16.83 -4.89
C TYR A 301 -5.53 -15.60 -5.11
N SER A 302 -5.61 -14.73 -4.09
CA SER A 302 -6.38 -13.48 -4.19
C SER A 302 -5.86 -12.53 -5.28
N MET A 303 -4.56 -12.53 -5.58
CA MET A 303 -3.98 -11.71 -6.66
C MET A 303 -4.45 -12.12 -8.07
N LEU A 304 -5.00 -13.34 -8.23
CA LEU A 304 -5.34 -13.90 -9.53
C LEU A 304 -6.74 -13.47 -10.03
N ARG A 305 -7.60 -12.93 -9.17
CA ARG A 305 -9.01 -12.73 -9.48
C ARG A 305 -9.70 -11.69 -8.61
N THR A 306 -10.85 -11.21 -9.04
CA THR A 306 -11.78 -10.51 -8.14
C THR A 306 -12.32 -11.52 -7.12
N SER A 307 -12.12 -11.27 -5.83
CA SER A 307 -12.55 -12.16 -4.75
C SER A 307 -13.86 -11.69 -4.13
N VAL A 308 -14.71 -12.65 -3.73
CA VAL A 308 -15.99 -12.41 -3.05
C VAL A 308 -15.98 -13.17 -1.74
N VAL A 309 -16.03 -12.47 -0.62
CA VAL A 309 -15.94 -13.06 0.72
C VAL A 309 -17.14 -12.62 1.57
N PRO A 310 -18.06 -13.51 1.95
CA PRO A 310 -19.09 -13.20 2.94
C PRO A 310 -18.46 -12.91 4.31
N THR A 311 -18.80 -11.76 4.91
CA THR A 311 -18.20 -11.32 6.18
C THR A 311 -19.22 -11.11 7.29
N MET A 312 -20.48 -10.78 6.97
CA MET A 312 -21.53 -10.54 7.96
C MET A 312 -22.87 -11.09 7.46
N MET A 313 -23.70 -11.55 8.40
CA MET A 313 -25.10 -11.90 8.14
C MET A 313 -25.97 -11.36 9.28
N LYS A 314 -27.16 -10.84 8.94
CA LYS A 314 -28.14 -10.33 9.88
C LYS A 314 -29.56 -10.71 9.43
N ALA A 315 -30.32 -11.38 10.30
CA ALA A 315 -31.70 -11.73 10.01
C ALA A 315 -32.45 -12.18 11.27
N GLY A 316 -33.78 -12.01 11.24
CA GLY A 316 -34.69 -12.50 12.28
C GLY A 316 -34.69 -11.67 13.57
N VAL A 317 -35.80 -11.76 14.31
CA VAL A 317 -36.00 -11.04 15.57
C VAL A 317 -36.46 -11.98 16.70
N GLY A 318 -36.82 -13.21 16.39
CA GLY A 318 -37.27 -14.19 17.37
C GLY A 318 -37.41 -15.61 16.79
N PRO A 319 -37.28 -16.67 17.62
CA PRO A 319 -37.18 -18.06 17.14
C PRO A 319 -38.49 -18.58 16.50
N ASN A 320 -39.63 -17.93 16.72
CA ASN A 320 -40.93 -18.31 16.16
C ASN A 320 -41.43 -17.29 15.12
N VAL A 321 -40.59 -16.41 14.60
CA VAL A 321 -40.95 -15.37 13.61
C VAL A 321 -40.14 -15.59 12.34
N ILE A 322 -40.84 -15.79 11.21
CA ILE A 322 -40.23 -15.75 9.87
C ILE A 322 -40.02 -14.28 9.50
N PRO A 323 -38.79 -13.82 9.26
CA PRO A 323 -38.54 -12.44 8.87
C PRO A 323 -38.92 -12.17 7.41
N SER A 324 -39.33 -10.92 7.13
CA SER A 324 -39.58 -10.45 5.76
C SER A 324 -38.32 -10.05 5.01
N GLU A 325 -37.22 -9.84 5.73
CA GLU A 325 -35.93 -9.41 5.15
C GLU A 325 -34.77 -10.08 5.89
N ALA A 326 -33.72 -10.38 5.12
CA ALA A 326 -32.45 -10.87 5.61
C ALA A 326 -31.31 -10.25 4.80
N GLU A 327 -30.19 -9.91 5.43
CA GLU A 327 -29.06 -9.31 4.73
C GLU A 327 -27.71 -9.99 5.03
N ALA A 328 -26.81 -10.00 4.04
CA ALA A 328 -25.42 -10.38 4.20
C ALA A 328 -24.51 -9.33 3.59
N THR A 329 -23.36 -9.07 4.22
CA THR A 329 -22.31 -8.21 3.66
C THR A 329 -21.25 -9.07 3.01
N LEU A 330 -20.87 -8.70 1.78
CA LEU A 330 -19.77 -9.31 1.04
C LEU A 330 -18.64 -8.29 0.92
N ASP A 331 -17.43 -8.67 1.35
CA ASP A 331 -16.20 -7.94 1.03
C ASP A 331 -15.72 -8.41 -0.36
N ILE A 332 -15.97 -7.60 -1.36
CA ILE A 332 -15.48 -7.83 -2.72
C ILE A 332 -14.21 -7.04 -2.89
N ARG A 333 -13.14 -7.72 -3.30
CA ARG A 333 -11.86 -7.10 -3.68
C ARG A 333 -11.64 -7.29 -5.16
N ALA A 334 -12.00 -6.26 -5.92
CA ALA A 334 -11.97 -6.28 -7.37
C ALA A 334 -10.54 -6.11 -7.90
N LEU A 335 -10.24 -6.70 -9.05
CA LEU A 335 -9.04 -6.38 -9.81
C LEU A 335 -9.08 -4.90 -10.25
N PRO A 336 -7.93 -4.21 -10.40
CA PRO A 336 -7.91 -2.78 -10.72
C PRO A 336 -8.58 -2.41 -12.05
N ASP A 337 -8.65 -3.35 -12.98
CA ASP A 337 -9.26 -3.24 -14.30
C ASP A 337 -10.67 -3.88 -14.39
N GLU A 338 -11.30 -4.18 -13.26
CA GLU A 338 -12.61 -4.83 -13.23
C GLU A 338 -13.72 -3.91 -13.69
N ASN A 339 -14.56 -4.41 -14.60
CA ASN A 339 -15.85 -3.78 -14.88
C ASN A 339 -16.85 -4.17 -13.78
N ILE A 340 -16.93 -3.37 -12.75
CA ILE A 340 -17.71 -3.71 -11.56
C ILE A 340 -19.22 -3.85 -11.84
N VAL A 341 -19.76 -3.10 -12.79
CA VAL A 341 -21.19 -3.19 -13.17
C VAL A 341 -21.47 -4.53 -13.82
N GLN A 342 -20.61 -4.96 -14.76
CA GLN A 342 -20.70 -6.28 -15.39
C GLN A 342 -20.50 -7.39 -14.35
N PHE A 343 -19.53 -7.23 -13.44
CA PHE A 343 -19.27 -8.20 -12.38
C PHE A 343 -20.50 -8.41 -11.48
N TYR A 344 -21.17 -7.35 -11.05
CA TYR A 344 -22.41 -7.46 -10.27
C TYR A 344 -23.52 -8.14 -11.07
N SER A 345 -23.62 -7.88 -12.37
CA SER A 345 -24.59 -8.58 -13.24
C SER A 345 -24.32 -10.09 -13.34
N GLU A 346 -23.04 -10.48 -13.43
CA GLU A 346 -22.65 -11.90 -13.43
C GLU A 346 -22.90 -12.54 -12.06
N MET A 347 -22.60 -11.85 -10.98
CA MET A 347 -22.90 -12.32 -9.62
C MET A 347 -24.40 -12.50 -9.41
N GLN A 348 -25.26 -11.62 -9.95
CA GLN A 348 -26.71 -11.78 -9.89
C GLN A 348 -27.18 -13.04 -10.64
N LYS A 349 -26.53 -13.39 -11.76
CA LYS A 349 -26.81 -14.66 -12.48
C LYS A 349 -26.41 -15.89 -11.66
N VAL A 350 -25.27 -15.81 -10.94
CA VAL A 350 -24.82 -16.88 -10.04
C VAL A 350 -25.79 -17.06 -8.88
N ILE A 351 -26.27 -15.98 -8.29
CA ILE A 351 -27.34 -16.02 -7.27
C ILE A 351 -28.58 -16.71 -7.83
N GLY A 352 -29.04 -16.28 -9.00
CA GLY A 352 -30.18 -16.92 -9.73
C GLY A 352 -31.49 -16.82 -8.96
N ASP A 353 -31.64 -15.85 -8.05
CA ASP A 353 -32.83 -15.65 -7.24
C ASP A 353 -33.26 -14.17 -7.31
N PRO A 354 -34.46 -13.87 -7.86
CA PRO A 354 -34.97 -12.51 -8.03
C PRO A 354 -35.30 -11.82 -6.70
N GLU A 355 -35.53 -12.58 -5.62
CA GLU A 355 -35.82 -12.06 -4.30
C GLU A 355 -34.53 -11.57 -3.59
N VAL A 356 -33.32 -11.86 -4.13
CA VAL A 356 -32.06 -11.40 -3.59
C VAL A 356 -31.49 -10.28 -4.46
N LYS A 357 -31.35 -9.10 -3.88
CA LYS A 357 -30.80 -7.91 -4.53
C LYS A 357 -29.38 -7.63 -4.08
N ILE A 358 -28.54 -7.26 -5.03
CA ILE A 358 -27.19 -6.74 -4.77
C ILE A 358 -27.29 -5.23 -4.56
N VAL A 359 -26.89 -4.76 -3.38
CA VAL A 359 -26.90 -3.33 -3.01
C VAL A 359 -25.46 -2.89 -2.77
N PRO A 360 -24.83 -2.17 -3.72
CA PRO A 360 -23.47 -1.66 -3.54
C PRO A 360 -23.37 -0.72 -2.32
N LEU A 361 -22.28 -0.85 -1.57
CA LEU A 361 -21.93 0.09 -0.51
C LEU A 361 -21.11 1.25 -1.11
N PRO A 362 -21.05 2.41 -0.42
CA PRO A 362 -20.23 3.52 -0.88
C PRO A 362 -18.78 3.11 -1.13
N ALA A 363 -18.23 3.54 -2.27
CA ALA A 363 -16.84 3.26 -2.61
C ALA A 363 -15.91 4.12 -1.75
N THR A 364 -14.89 3.50 -1.16
CA THR A 364 -13.86 4.19 -0.36
C THR A 364 -12.62 4.52 -1.18
N ARG A 365 -12.37 3.78 -2.26
CA ARG A 365 -11.23 3.96 -3.18
C ARG A 365 -11.74 3.92 -4.64
N PRO A 366 -11.17 4.74 -5.54
CA PRO A 366 -11.52 4.69 -6.96
C PRO A 366 -10.89 3.47 -7.64
N PHE A 367 -11.51 3.00 -8.73
CA PHE A 367 -10.84 2.13 -9.67
C PHE A 367 -9.73 2.93 -10.37
N SER A 368 -8.53 2.39 -10.40
CA SER A 368 -7.36 3.05 -10.99
C SER A 368 -6.45 2.02 -11.67
N PRO A 369 -5.81 2.38 -12.79
CA PRO A 369 -4.89 1.46 -13.46
C PRO A 369 -3.68 1.16 -12.56
N ALA A 370 -3.03 0.02 -12.81
CA ALA A 370 -1.71 -0.25 -12.24
C ALA A 370 -0.68 0.78 -12.73
N SER A 371 0.30 1.11 -11.90
CA SER A 371 1.47 1.88 -12.35
C SER A 371 2.30 1.06 -13.34
N SER A 372 2.77 1.69 -14.40
CA SER A 372 3.53 1.01 -15.45
C SER A 372 4.88 0.49 -14.96
N LEU A 373 5.27 -0.70 -15.40
CA LEU A 373 6.60 -1.26 -15.17
C LEU A 373 7.66 -0.67 -16.11
N ASP A 374 7.25 0.09 -17.12
CA ASP A 374 8.14 0.76 -18.07
C ASP A 374 8.18 2.28 -17.84
N THR A 375 8.63 2.70 -16.66
CA THR A 375 8.84 4.11 -16.32
C THR A 375 10.27 4.37 -15.86
N GLU A 376 10.69 5.64 -15.86
CA GLU A 376 11.95 6.05 -15.25
C GLU A 376 12.02 5.62 -13.79
N MET A 377 10.94 5.83 -13.03
CA MET A 377 10.91 5.51 -11.61
C MET A 377 11.03 4.01 -11.33
N TYR A 378 10.31 3.17 -12.07
CA TYR A 378 10.40 1.72 -11.85
C TYR A 378 11.82 1.20 -12.15
N ARG A 379 12.46 1.69 -13.23
CA ARG A 379 13.86 1.35 -13.52
C ARG A 379 14.83 1.83 -12.45
N ILE A 380 14.61 3.03 -11.86
CA ILE A 380 15.41 3.53 -10.73
C ILE A 380 15.25 2.63 -9.52
N LEU A 381 14.01 2.23 -9.19
CA LEU A 381 13.73 1.32 -8.08
C LEU A 381 14.46 -0.03 -8.25
N GLU A 382 14.45 -0.61 -9.46
CA GLU A 382 15.22 -1.83 -9.75
C GLU A 382 16.73 -1.62 -9.61
N GLN A 383 17.26 -0.54 -10.18
CA GLN A 383 18.70 -0.24 -10.13
C GLN A 383 19.20 -0.01 -8.69
N VAL A 384 18.48 0.77 -7.91
CA VAL A 384 18.82 1.04 -6.50
C VAL A 384 18.72 -0.25 -5.68
N SER A 385 17.67 -1.06 -5.90
CA SER A 385 17.52 -2.35 -5.23
C SER A 385 18.70 -3.28 -5.50
N HIS A 386 19.10 -3.45 -6.75
CA HIS A 386 20.26 -4.30 -7.09
C HIS A 386 21.59 -3.75 -6.57
N LYS A 387 21.73 -2.42 -6.49
CA LYS A 387 22.94 -1.78 -5.93
C LYS A 387 23.03 -1.98 -4.42
N MET A 388 21.93 -1.80 -3.69
CA MET A 388 21.89 -1.93 -2.23
C MET A 388 21.83 -3.38 -1.76
N TYR A 389 21.17 -4.25 -2.55
CA TYR A 389 20.95 -5.66 -2.22
C TYR A 389 21.42 -6.56 -3.35
N PRO A 390 22.75 -6.74 -3.51
CA PRO A 390 23.30 -7.57 -4.59
C PRO A 390 22.76 -9.00 -4.56
N GLY A 391 22.26 -9.46 -5.71
CA GLY A 391 21.65 -10.78 -5.86
C GLY A 391 20.20 -10.88 -5.36
N SER A 392 19.57 -9.78 -5.00
CA SER A 392 18.13 -9.75 -4.75
C SER A 392 17.33 -9.80 -6.05
N THR A 393 16.10 -10.29 -5.95
CA THR A 393 15.12 -10.24 -7.05
C THR A 393 14.10 -9.15 -6.76
N VAL A 394 13.86 -8.28 -7.75
CA VAL A 394 12.84 -7.23 -7.66
C VAL A 394 11.53 -7.74 -8.26
N LEU A 395 10.48 -7.77 -7.45
CA LEU A 395 9.14 -8.22 -7.84
C LEU A 395 8.16 -7.03 -7.86
N PRO A 396 7.48 -6.76 -8.97
CA PRO A 396 6.31 -5.88 -8.95
C PRO A 396 5.17 -6.60 -8.24
N THR A 397 4.51 -5.95 -7.30
CA THR A 397 3.46 -6.58 -6.50
C THR A 397 2.10 -5.90 -6.66
N MET A 398 1.04 -6.69 -6.52
CA MET A 398 -0.33 -6.19 -6.38
C MET A 398 -0.81 -6.48 -4.96
N SER A 399 -1.08 -5.41 -4.20
CA SER A 399 -1.69 -5.55 -2.87
C SER A 399 -3.10 -6.11 -2.99
N THR A 400 -3.47 -7.01 -2.09
CA THR A 400 -4.87 -7.46 -1.91
C THR A 400 -5.69 -6.48 -1.07
N GLY A 401 -5.01 -5.57 -0.36
CA GLY A 401 -5.56 -4.39 0.28
C GLY A 401 -5.70 -3.21 -0.69
N ALA A 402 -5.91 -2.03 -0.14
CA ALA A 402 -5.98 -0.77 -0.88
C ALA A 402 -5.27 0.31 -0.05
N SER A 403 -4.75 1.31 -0.72
CA SER A 403 -4.09 2.47 -0.11
C SER A 403 -4.40 3.74 -0.91
N ASP A 404 -3.81 4.83 -0.51
CA ASP A 404 -4.01 6.14 -1.14
C ASP A 404 -3.40 6.29 -2.55
N LYS A 405 -2.61 5.30 -2.97
CA LYS A 405 -2.11 5.22 -4.35
C LYS A 405 -3.21 5.20 -5.40
N ALA A 406 -4.38 4.63 -5.07
CA ALA A 406 -5.51 4.57 -5.99
C ALA A 406 -5.98 5.97 -6.42
N GLN A 407 -6.10 6.90 -5.49
CA GLN A 407 -6.51 8.28 -5.76
C GLN A 407 -5.48 9.01 -6.64
N LEU A 408 -4.20 8.86 -6.34
CA LEU A 408 -3.11 9.46 -7.12
C LEU A 408 -3.05 8.89 -8.54
N ARG A 409 -3.15 7.56 -8.70
CA ARG A 409 -3.20 6.90 -10.01
C ARG A 409 -4.41 7.36 -10.83
N ASN A 410 -5.55 7.56 -10.19
CA ASN A 410 -6.75 8.08 -10.86
C ASN A 410 -6.57 9.52 -11.38
N LYS A 411 -5.62 10.27 -10.83
CA LYS A 411 -5.19 11.59 -11.32
C LYS A 411 -4.03 11.51 -12.31
N GLY A 412 -3.56 10.31 -12.67
CA GLY A 412 -2.48 10.11 -13.64
C GLY A 412 -1.07 10.10 -13.05
N VAL A 413 -0.92 10.12 -11.73
CA VAL A 413 0.36 9.97 -11.04
C VAL A 413 0.77 8.49 -11.04
N GLN A 414 1.99 8.16 -11.47
CA GLN A 414 2.51 6.79 -11.39
C GLN A 414 3.02 6.53 -9.96
N SER A 415 2.24 5.79 -9.17
CA SER A 415 2.48 5.58 -7.73
C SER A 415 3.07 4.21 -7.46
N TYR A 416 4.22 4.17 -6.77
CA TYR A 416 4.93 2.96 -6.41
C TYR A 416 5.02 2.79 -4.90
N GLY A 417 4.76 1.55 -4.45
CA GLY A 417 4.89 1.17 -3.05
C GLY A 417 6.32 0.73 -2.74
N ILE A 418 6.87 1.27 -1.66
CA ILE A 418 8.15 0.88 -1.07
C ILE A 418 7.96 0.64 0.43
N GLY A 419 8.98 0.13 1.11
CA GLY A 419 8.91 -0.09 2.55
C GLY A 419 10.20 -0.72 3.10
N PRO A 420 10.35 -0.73 4.43
CA PRO A 420 11.50 -1.36 5.09
C PRO A 420 11.55 -2.87 4.84
N TYR A 421 12.70 -3.47 5.10
CA TYR A 421 12.79 -4.92 5.06
C TYR A 421 12.26 -5.54 6.37
N SER A 422 11.74 -6.77 6.25
CA SER A 422 11.27 -7.57 7.38
C SER A 422 11.63 -9.04 7.19
N SER A 423 11.69 -9.77 8.30
CA SER A 423 11.77 -11.22 8.28
C SER A 423 10.36 -11.84 8.18
N GLN A 424 10.30 -13.11 7.79
CA GLN A 424 9.03 -13.85 7.77
C GLN A 424 8.39 -13.93 9.16
N ASP A 425 9.20 -14.02 10.23
CA ASP A 425 8.70 -14.02 11.63
C ASP A 425 8.07 -12.67 11.99
N ASP A 426 8.72 -11.55 11.60
CA ASP A 426 8.19 -10.22 11.84
C ASP A 426 6.87 -10.00 11.10
N ASP A 427 6.76 -10.49 9.86
CA ASP A 427 5.51 -10.36 9.08
C ASP A 427 4.37 -11.21 9.66
N ALA A 428 4.70 -12.41 10.15
CA ALA A 428 3.70 -13.35 10.69
C ALA A 428 3.20 -12.96 12.09
N ASN A 429 4.06 -12.42 12.95
CA ASN A 429 3.78 -12.26 14.37
C ASN A 429 3.78 -10.82 14.88
N TYR A 430 4.39 -9.89 14.13
CA TYR A 430 4.60 -8.48 14.55
C TYR A 430 4.33 -7.47 13.43
N GLY A 431 3.45 -7.86 12.51
CA GLY A 431 3.11 -7.04 11.34
C GLY A 431 2.14 -5.91 11.65
N ALA A 432 1.92 -5.07 10.63
CA ALA A 432 0.90 -4.02 10.63
C ALA A 432 -0.46 -4.58 11.09
N HIS A 433 -1.24 -3.76 11.80
CA HIS A 433 -2.56 -4.07 12.35
C HIS A 433 -2.62 -5.25 13.36
N GLY A 434 -1.47 -5.86 13.67
CA GLY A 434 -1.38 -6.91 14.69
C GLY A 434 -1.65 -6.40 16.11
N ASP A 435 -1.86 -7.33 17.06
CA ASP A 435 -1.95 -7.01 18.49
C ASP A 435 -0.62 -6.45 19.03
N VAL A 436 0.49 -6.73 18.33
CA VAL A 436 1.84 -6.23 18.64
C VAL A 436 2.55 -5.89 17.34
N GLU A 437 3.25 -4.76 17.32
CA GLU A 437 3.95 -4.27 16.14
C GLU A 437 5.37 -3.83 16.51
N ARG A 438 6.36 -4.18 15.65
CA ARG A 438 7.77 -3.80 15.86
C ARG A 438 8.51 -3.68 14.53
N LEU A 439 9.55 -2.86 14.50
CA LEU A 439 10.48 -2.74 13.38
C LEU A 439 11.90 -3.00 13.87
N ALA A 440 12.68 -3.79 13.12
CA ALA A 440 14.10 -3.97 13.40
C ALA A 440 14.85 -2.63 13.19
N GLU A 441 15.66 -2.22 14.17
CA GLU A 441 16.40 -0.96 14.11
C GLU A 441 17.28 -0.83 12.85
N PRO A 442 18.03 -1.87 12.42
CA PRO A 442 18.80 -1.79 11.18
C PRO A 442 17.94 -1.62 9.92
N SER A 443 16.69 -2.12 9.93
CA SER A 443 15.75 -1.98 8.82
C SER A 443 15.34 -0.52 8.62
N LEU A 444 15.12 0.23 9.69
CA LEU A 444 14.83 1.66 9.63
C LEU A 444 15.95 2.43 8.92
N TYR A 445 17.19 2.27 9.36
CA TYR A 445 18.33 2.99 8.77
C TYR A 445 18.54 2.64 7.31
N ASN A 446 18.44 1.36 6.99
CA ASN A 446 18.56 0.86 5.63
C ASN A 446 17.45 1.43 4.73
N PHE A 447 16.23 1.55 5.23
CA PHE A 447 15.12 2.09 4.47
C PHE A 447 15.26 3.59 4.21
N VAL A 448 15.76 4.37 5.16
CA VAL A 448 16.09 5.79 4.93
C VAL A 448 17.16 5.93 3.83
N GLU A 449 18.22 5.11 3.88
CA GLU A 449 19.24 5.08 2.84
C GLU A 449 18.67 4.66 1.47
N PHE A 450 17.80 3.67 1.44
CA PHE A 450 17.11 3.24 0.21
C PHE A 450 16.29 4.38 -0.39
N THR A 451 15.47 5.04 0.42
CA THR A 451 14.62 6.15 -0.01
C THR A 451 15.46 7.33 -0.50
N TRP A 452 16.54 7.68 0.19
CA TRP A 452 17.50 8.68 -0.27
C TRP A 452 18.09 8.35 -1.63
N ASN A 453 18.56 7.11 -1.83
CA ASN A 453 19.15 6.68 -3.10
C ASN A 453 18.14 6.73 -4.25
N VAL A 454 16.88 6.33 -4.01
CA VAL A 454 15.81 6.40 -5.02
C VAL A 454 15.47 7.85 -5.36
N VAL A 455 15.23 8.68 -4.35
CA VAL A 455 14.84 10.10 -4.56
C VAL A 455 15.96 10.88 -5.26
N THR A 456 17.21 10.71 -4.85
CA THR A 456 18.34 11.39 -5.50
C THR A 456 18.58 10.88 -6.93
N ALA A 457 18.42 9.57 -7.19
CA ALA A 457 18.51 9.03 -8.54
C ALA A 457 17.43 9.59 -9.47
N ALA A 458 16.23 9.87 -8.93
CA ALA A 458 15.09 10.38 -9.68
C ALA A 458 15.10 11.91 -9.86
N ALA A 459 15.58 12.63 -8.84
CA ALA A 459 15.41 14.09 -8.77
C ALA A 459 16.69 14.90 -8.93
N ALA A 460 17.88 14.35 -8.62
CA ALA A 460 19.12 15.09 -8.74
C ALA A 460 19.47 15.39 -10.22
N SER A 461 19.96 16.61 -10.47
CA SER A 461 20.40 17.03 -11.81
C SER A 461 21.59 16.19 -12.29
N LYS A 462 21.41 15.56 -13.44
CA LYS A 462 22.50 14.95 -14.19
C LYS A 462 23.08 16.02 -15.09
N LYS A 463 24.17 16.65 -14.66
CA LYS A 463 24.91 17.59 -15.53
C LYS A 463 25.66 16.86 -16.62
#